data_b7bf7bfcbb2137d58ec969c8a935f50b
#
_entry.id   b7bf7bfcbb2137d58ec969c8a935f50b
#
_cell.length_a   1.000
_cell.length_b   1.000
_cell.length_c   1.000
_cell.angle_alpha   90.00
_cell.angle_beta   90.00
_cell.angle_gamma   90.00
#
_symmetry.space_group_name_H-M   'P 1'
#
loop_
_entity.id
_entity.type
_entity.pdbx_description
1 polymer ?
#
loop_
_entity_poly.entity_id
_entity_poly.type
_entity_poly.pdbx_seq_one_letter_code
_entity_poly.pdbx_strand_id
1 'polypeptide(L)'
;MWFKNLLVYRLTQDLPFDAEALETALATKPARACASQELTTYGFVAPFGKGEDAPLVHVSGDFLLIAARKEERILPGSVVRDAVKEKVEEIEAEQMRKVYKKERDQIKDEIIQAFLPRAFIRRSQTFAAIAPKQGLILVNSASPKRAEDLLSTLREVIGSLPVRPLNVKTAPTAVMTEWVTSQKAADNFFVLDECELRDTHEDGGIVRCKRQDLTSDEIQLHLSTGKVVTQLSLAWQDKLSFVLDDKLVVKRLKFEELLQDQAEEDGGEEALGQLDASFTLMMLTFGEFLPELFDALGGEDIPQGI
;
A
#
# COMPACT_ATOMS: atom_id res chain seq x y z
N MET A 1 16.96 -0.94 1.02
CA MET A 1 15.58 -1.04 0.47
C MET A 1 14.69 0.00 1.13
N TRP A 2 13.99 0.85 0.33
CA TRP A 2 13.19 1.96 0.83
C TRP A 2 11.71 1.78 0.47
N PHE A 3 10.81 1.99 1.43
CA PHE A 3 9.38 2.00 1.16
C PHE A 3 9.00 3.23 0.32
N LYS A 4 8.12 3.02 -0.65
CA LYS A 4 7.62 4.09 -1.53
C LYS A 4 6.23 4.59 -1.16
N ASN A 5 5.53 3.81 -0.38
CA ASN A 5 4.22 4.16 0.16
C ASN A 5 4.08 3.56 1.55
N LEU A 6 3.19 4.11 2.36
CA LEU A 6 3.02 3.66 3.72
C LEU A 6 1.56 3.67 4.12
N LEU A 7 1.08 2.52 4.54
CA LEU A 7 -0.14 2.33 5.31
C LEU A 7 0.25 1.87 6.70
N VAL A 8 -0.27 2.54 7.72
CA VAL A 8 0.07 2.30 9.12
C VAL A 8 -1.09 1.61 9.83
N TYR A 9 -0.76 0.53 10.52
CA TYR A 9 -1.69 -0.23 11.34
C TYR A 9 -1.18 -0.27 12.77
N ARG A 10 -2.11 -0.10 13.73
CA ARG A 10 -1.83 -0.18 15.17
C ARG A 10 -2.09 -1.60 15.66
N LEU A 11 -1.12 -2.18 16.36
CA LEU A 11 -1.34 -3.37 17.18
C LEU A 11 -2.17 -2.98 18.40
N THR A 12 -3.26 -3.69 18.65
CA THR A 12 -4.12 -3.48 19.81
C THR A 12 -3.71 -4.30 21.03
N GLN A 13 -2.83 -5.28 20.83
CA GLN A 13 -2.21 -6.12 21.86
C GLN A 13 -0.78 -6.47 21.43
N ASP A 14 0.04 -6.87 22.37
CA ASP A 14 1.37 -7.39 22.08
C ASP A 14 1.28 -8.65 21.19
N LEU A 15 2.26 -8.80 20.30
CA LEU A 15 2.32 -9.99 19.46
C LEU A 15 2.76 -11.20 20.31
N PRO A 16 2.04 -12.32 20.25
CA PRO A 16 2.31 -13.49 21.07
C PRO A 16 3.43 -14.37 20.50
N PHE A 17 4.22 -13.88 19.55
CA PHE A 17 5.25 -14.65 18.86
C PHE A 17 6.54 -13.83 18.69
N ASP A 18 7.65 -14.53 18.62
CA ASP A 18 8.96 -14.00 18.24
C ASP A 18 9.25 -14.21 16.74
N ALA A 19 10.44 -13.83 16.30
CA ALA A 19 10.84 -13.95 14.89
C ALA A 19 10.88 -15.41 14.40
N GLU A 20 11.28 -16.37 15.25
CA GLU A 20 11.39 -17.78 14.90
C GLU A 20 10.00 -18.43 14.75
N ALA A 21 9.10 -18.12 15.65
CA ALA A 21 7.70 -18.55 15.54
C ALA A 21 7.01 -17.94 14.31
N LEU A 22 7.31 -16.68 14.01
CA LEU A 22 6.80 -16.02 12.80
C LEU A 22 7.34 -16.70 11.53
N GLU A 23 8.66 -16.96 11.45
CA GLU A 23 9.29 -17.67 10.33
C GLU A 23 8.59 -19.01 10.08
N THR A 24 8.40 -19.81 11.14
CA THR A 24 7.73 -21.10 11.08
C THR A 24 6.28 -20.96 10.57
N ALA A 25 5.56 -19.96 11.04
CA ALA A 25 4.19 -19.71 10.60
C ALA A 25 4.12 -19.30 9.12
N LEU A 26 4.98 -18.41 8.68
CA LEU A 26 5.02 -17.96 7.27
C LEU A 26 5.38 -19.11 6.32
N ALA A 27 6.23 -20.05 6.75
CA ALA A 27 6.60 -21.24 5.99
C ALA A 27 5.43 -22.19 5.71
N THR A 28 4.31 -22.07 6.43
CA THR A 28 3.10 -22.86 6.16
C THR A 28 2.35 -22.42 4.91
N LYS A 29 2.59 -21.18 4.44
CA LYS A 29 1.92 -20.63 3.25
C LYS A 29 2.95 -19.92 2.33
N PRO A 30 3.91 -20.66 1.77
CA PRO A 30 4.89 -20.09 0.87
C PRO A 30 4.24 -19.67 -0.45
N ALA A 31 4.78 -18.65 -1.09
CA ALA A 31 4.33 -18.23 -2.40
C ALA A 31 4.70 -19.27 -3.44
N ARG A 32 3.74 -19.66 -4.24
CA ARG A 32 3.90 -20.61 -5.35
C ARG A 32 3.40 -20.03 -6.66
N ALA A 33 3.79 -20.65 -7.76
CA ALA A 33 3.28 -20.30 -9.08
C ALA A 33 1.79 -20.70 -9.22
N CYS A 34 1.04 -19.92 -10.02
CA CYS A 34 -0.31 -20.29 -10.41
C CYS A 34 -0.33 -21.57 -11.24
N ALA A 35 -1.12 -22.55 -10.85
CA ALA A 35 -1.42 -23.69 -11.70
C ALA A 35 -2.16 -23.22 -12.99
N SER A 36 -2.24 -24.12 -14.01
CA SER A 36 -2.78 -23.76 -15.31
C SER A 36 -4.21 -23.21 -15.27
N GLN A 37 -5.01 -23.65 -14.33
CA GLN A 37 -6.41 -23.28 -14.15
C GLN A 37 -6.65 -22.34 -12.96
N GLU A 38 -5.60 -21.84 -12.32
CA GLU A 38 -5.71 -20.87 -11.22
C GLU A 38 -5.59 -19.43 -11.74
N LEU A 39 -6.48 -18.58 -11.32
CA LEU A 39 -6.44 -17.14 -11.58
C LEU A 39 -5.37 -16.41 -10.77
N THR A 40 -5.20 -16.80 -9.51
CA THR A 40 -4.31 -16.11 -8.59
C THR A 40 -3.82 -17.04 -7.47
N THR A 41 -2.59 -16.80 -7.04
CA THR A 41 -2.02 -17.36 -5.81
C THR A 41 -1.45 -16.26 -4.95
N TYR A 42 -1.40 -16.49 -3.65
CA TYR A 42 -0.85 -15.56 -2.67
C TYR A 42 -0.12 -16.32 -1.56
N GLY A 43 1.06 -15.89 -1.20
CA GLY A 43 1.86 -16.51 -0.14
C GLY A 43 3.09 -15.69 0.19
N PHE A 44 3.83 -16.13 1.21
CA PHE A 44 5.03 -15.44 1.69
C PHE A 44 6.26 -15.79 0.89
N VAL A 45 7.17 -14.82 0.77
CA VAL A 45 8.48 -14.95 0.12
C VAL A 45 9.52 -14.27 1.00
N ALA A 46 10.76 -14.67 0.84
CA ALA A 46 11.87 -13.97 1.48
C ALA A 46 11.88 -12.48 1.08
N PRO A 47 11.94 -11.56 2.05
CA PRO A 47 12.05 -10.13 1.75
C PRO A 47 13.39 -9.79 1.09
N PHE A 48 14.46 -10.49 1.49
CA PHE A 48 15.79 -10.39 0.94
C PHE A 48 16.34 -11.78 0.56
N GLY A 49 17.26 -11.78 -0.38
CA GLY A 49 17.86 -13.02 -0.88
C GLY A 49 17.02 -13.73 -1.95
N LYS A 50 17.56 -14.84 -2.44
CA LYS A 50 16.92 -15.69 -3.45
C LYS A 50 17.21 -17.15 -3.10
N GLY A 51 16.24 -18.02 -3.32
CA GLY A 51 16.36 -19.45 -3.07
C GLY A 51 15.36 -19.94 -2.02
N GLU A 52 15.29 -21.25 -1.89
CA GLU A 52 14.35 -21.92 -0.98
C GLU A 52 14.75 -21.78 0.51
N ASP A 53 16.06 -21.58 0.76
CA ASP A 53 16.62 -21.42 2.11
C ASP A 53 16.67 -19.96 2.59
N ALA A 54 16.22 -19.00 1.77
CA ALA A 54 16.22 -17.58 2.16
C ALA A 54 15.15 -17.34 3.23
N PRO A 55 15.50 -16.68 4.38
CA PRO A 55 14.57 -16.45 5.47
C PRO A 55 13.34 -15.65 5.04
N LEU A 56 12.16 -16.05 5.47
CA LEU A 56 10.88 -15.34 5.22
C LEU A 56 10.72 -14.12 6.13
N VAL A 57 11.45 -14.10 7.25
CA VAL A 57 11.51 -12.98 8.19
C VAL A 57 12.94 -12.45 8.23
N HIS A 58 13.11 -11.20 7.84
CA HIS A 58 14.39 -10.50 8.06
C HIS A 58 14.29 -9.72 9.37
N VAL A 59 15.28 -9.93 10.25
CA VAL A 59 15.36 -9.30 11.56
C VAL A 59 16.45 -8.25 11.56
N SER A 60 16.15 -7.03 11.91
CA SER A 60 17.14 -5.98 12.13
C SER A 60 16.81 -5.21 13.42
N GLY A 61 17.63 -5.43 14.45
CA GLY A 61 17.35 -4.92 15.78
C GLY A 61 15.99 -5.43 16.30
N ASP A 62 15.11 -4.49 16.62
CA ASP A 62 13.75 -4.78 17.10
C ASP A 62 12.70 -4.84 15.98
N PHE A 63 13.13 -4.75 14.72
CA PHE A 63 12.23 -4.69 13.58
C PHE A 63 12.25 -6.00 12.81
N LEU A 64 11.07 -6.40 12.32
CA LEU A 64 10.88 -7.56 11.48
C LEU A 64 10.37 -7.11 10.11
N LEU A 65 10.96 -7.63 9.04
CA LEU A 65 10.50 -7.39 7.68
C LEU A 65 10.01 -8.69 7.07
N ILE A 66 8.81 -8.66 6.53
CA ILE A 66 8.20 -9.77 5.80
C ILE A 66 7.76 -9.33 4.41
N ALA A 67 7.60 -10.28 3.51
CA ALA A 67 7.10 -10.02 2.17
C ALA A 67 6.11 -11.09 1.73
N ALA A 68 5.06 -10.68 1.04
CA ALA A 68 4.13 -11.57 0.39
C ALA A 68 4.12 -11.32 -1.12
N ARG A 69 3.97 -12.39 -1.90
CA ARG A 69 3.89 -12.34 -3.35
C ARG A 69 2.52 -12.79 -3.83
N LYS A 70 1.91 -11.95 -4.66
CA LYS A 70 0.75 -12.29 -5.46
C LYS A 70 1.20 -12.66 -6.85
N GLU A 71 0.75 -13.80 -7.33
CA GLU A 71 0.86 -14.16 -8.73
C GLU A 71 -0.53 -14.27 -9.31
N GLU A 72 -0.79 -13.60 -10.43
CA GLU A 72 -2.11 -13.57 -11.06
C GLU A 72 -2.00 -13.68 -12.59
N ARG A 73 -2.94 -14.40 -13.18
CA ARG A 73 -3.10 -14.49 -14.61
C ARG A 73 -3.90 -13.31 -15.13
N ILE A 74 -3.36 -12.63 -16.14
CA ILE A 74 -3.97 -11.43 -16.69
C ILE A 74 -4.89 -11.86 -17.84
N LEU A 75 -6.19 -11.76 -17.61
CA LEU A 75 -7.23 -11.91 -18.61
C LEU A 75 -7.98 -10.57 -18.77
N PRO A 76 -7.65 -9.75 -19.78
CA PRO A 76 -8.37 -8.51 -20.01
C PRO A 76 -9.86 -8.78 -20.27
N GLY A 77 -10.72 -8.08 -19.53
CA GLY A 77 -12.16 -8.28 -19.66
C GLY A 77 -12.73 -7.96 -21.05
N SER A 78 -12.07 -7.11 -21.84
CA SER A 78 -12.40 -6.86 -23.25
C SER A 78 -12.19 -8.11 -24.08
N VAL A 79 -11.02 -8.76 -23.97
CA VAL A 79 -10.70 -9.97 -24.74
C VAL A 79 -11.69 -11.10 -24.45
N VAL A 80 -12.06 -11.28 -23.16
CA VAL A 80 -13.06 -12.29 -22.79
C VAL A 80 -14.44 -11.92 -23.37
N ARG A 81 -14.84 -10.65 -23.30
CA ARG A 81 -16.14 -10.20 -23.86
C ARG A 81 -16.23 -10.39 -25.36
N ASP A 82 -15.17 -10.06 -26.08
CA ASP A 82 -15.13 -10.20 -27.53
C ASP A 82 -15.23 -11.67 -27.93
N ALA A 83 -14.47 -12.55 -27.28
CA ALA A 83 -14.56 -13.99 -27.51
C ALA A 83 -15.93 -14.59 -27.15
N VAL A 84 -16.58 -14.12 -26.09
CA VAL A 84 -17.95 -14.51 -25.72
C VAL A 84 -18.94 -14.06 -26.81
N LYS A 85 -18.80 -12.83 -27.30
CA LYS A 85 -19.67 -12.29 -28.34
C LYS A 85 -19.55 -13.12 -29.64
N GLU A 86 -18.34 -13.38 -30.08
CA GLU A 86 -18.06 -14.21 -31.23
C GLU A 86 -18.69 -15.61 -31.12
N LYS A 87 -18.49 -16.27 -29.96
CA LYS A 87 -19.06 -17.59 -29.71
C LYS A 87 -20.58 -17.61 -29.64
N VAL A 88 -21.18 -16.57 -29.05
CA VAL A 88 -22.65 -16.40 -29.03
C VAL A 88 -23.20 -16.24 -30.44
N GLU A 89 -22.59 -15.39 -31.29
CA GLU A 89 -23.00 -15.17 -32.66
C GLU A 89 -22.89 -16.47 -33.52
N GLU A 90 -21.84 -17.26 -33.31
CA GLU A 90 -21.65 -18.57 -33.91
C GLU A 90 -22.80 -19.54 -33.57
N ILE A 91 -23.10 -19.68 -32.26
CA ILE A 91 -24.17 -20.57 -31.80
C ILE A 91 -25.55 -20.11 -32.29
N GLU A 92 -25.82 -18.80 -32.28
CA GLU A 92 -27.11 -18.25 -32.74
C GLU A 92 -27.28 -18.47 -34.26
N ALA A 93 -26.21 -18.36 -35.04
CA ALA A 93 -26.23 -18.63 -36.46
C ALA A 93 -26.42 -20.13 -36.80
N GLU A 94 -25.66 -21.02 -36.11
CA GLU A 94 -25.72 -22.47 -36.34
C GLU A 94 -27.04 -23.09 -35.88
N GLN A 95 -27.54 -22.65 -34.70
CA GLN A 95 -28.72 -23.28 -34.09
C GLN A 95 -30.02 -22.52 -34.35
N MET A 96 -29.97 -21.38 -35.07
CA MET A 96 -31.13 -20.53 -35.40
C MET A 96 -31.98 -20.16 -34.15
N ARG A 97 -31.31 -19.95 -32.99
CA ARG A 97 -31.95 -19.59 -31.75
C ARG A 97 -31.16 -18.53 -30.98
N LYS A 98 -31.78 -17.85 -30.03
CA LYS A 98 -31.09 -16.90 -29.16
C LYS A 98 -30.38 -17.59 -28.00
N VAL A 99 -29.21 -17.09 -27.67
CA VAL A 99 -28.46 -17.46 -26.46
C VAL A 99 -28.88 -16.57 -25.30
N TYR A 100 -29.43 -17.16 -24.23
CA TYR A 100 -29.89 -16.46 -23.06
C TYR A 100 -28.79 -16.30 -22.00
N LYS A 101 -29.03 -15.47 -20.99
CA LYS A 101 -28.04 -15.06 -19.98
C LYS A 101 -27.29 -16.24 -19.34
N LYS A 102 -28.00 -17.28 -18.90
CA LYS A 102 -27.40 -18.43 -18.23
C LYS A 102 -26.39 -19.17 -19.13
N GLU A 103 -26.75 -19.37 -20.39
CA GLU A 103 -25.88 -20.01 -21.38
C GLU A 103 -24.68 -19.10 -21.73
N ARG A 104 -24.91 -17.78 -21.85
CA ARG A 104 -23.82 -16.81 -22.03
C ARG A 104 -22.82 -16.80 -20.87
N ASP A 105 -23.30 -16.94 -19.64
CA ASP A 105 -22.43 -17.04 -18.46
C ASP A 105 -21.61 -18.35 -18.50
N GLN A 106 -22.18 -19.48 -18.95
CA GLN A 106 -21.45 -20.74 -19.17
C GLN A 106 -20.37 -20.60 -20.25
N ILE A 107 -20.72 -20.02 -21.40
CA ILE A 107 -19.75 -19.73 -22.49
C ILE A 107 -18.60 -18.87 -21.99
N LYS A 108 -18.89 -17.88 -21.17
CA LYS A 108 -17.87 -17.03 -20.54
C LYS A 108 -16.92 -17.83 -19.65
N ASP A 109 -17.45 -18.72 -18.82
CA ASP A 109 -16.63 -19.56 -17.94
C ASP A 109 -15.74 -20.52 -18.73
N GLU A 110 -16.28 -21.13 -19.79
CA GLU A 110 -15.53 -22.01 -20.72
C GLU A 110 -14.39 -21.25 -21.42
N ILE A 111 -14.65 -20.02 -21.90
CA ILE A 111 -13.65 -19.17 -22.54
C ILE A 111 -12.56 -18.78 -21.54
N ILE A 112 -12.94 -18.41 -20.31
CA ILE A 112 -11.97 -18.11 -19.24
C ILE A 112 -11.08 -19.33 -19.01
N GLN A 113 -11.66 -20.51 -18.83
CA GLN A 113 -10.89 -21.75 -18.62
C GLN A 113 -9.96 -22.07 -19.80
N ALA A 114 -10.39 -21.84 -21.03
CA ALA A 114 -9.58 -22.05 -22.23
C ALA A 114 -8.40 -21.06 -22.33
N PHE A 115 -8.60 -19.82 -21.87
CA PHE A 115 -7.60 -18.76 -21.97
C PHE A 115 -6.60 -18.78 -20.81
N LEU A 116 -7.00 -19.25 -19.62
CA LEU A 116 -6.17 -19.24 -18.42
C LEU A 116 -4.77 -19.85 -18.64
N PRO A 117 -4.59 -21.03 -19.26
CA PRO A 117 -3.26 -21.61 -19.42
C PRO A 117 -2.31 -20.77 -20.28
N ARG A 118 -2.86 -19.93 -21.15
CA ARG A 118 -2.11 -19.06 -22.09
C ARG A 118 -2.00 -17.63 -21.63
N ALA A 119 -2.65 -17.27 -20.51
CA ALA A 119 -2.64 -15.91 -19.97
C ALA A 119 -1.27 -15.53 -19.44
N PHE A 120 -0.88 -14.27 -19.65
CA PHE A 120 0.33 -13.71 -19.04
C PHE A 120 0.22 -13.72 -17.53
N ILE A 121 1.36 -13.93 -16.87
CA ILE A 121 1.45 -13.94 -15.42
C ILE A 121 2.05 -12.62 -14.95
N ARG A 122 1.36 -11.95 -14.04
CA ARG A 122 1.85 -10.79 -13.31
C ARG A 122 2.21 -11.19 -11.89
N ARG A 123 3.42 -10.83 -11.47
CA ARG A 123 3.90 -10.99 -10.11
C ARG A 123 3.98 -9.63 -9.43
N SER A 124 3.46 -9.54 -8.24
CA SER A 124 3.59 -8.34 -7.41
C SER A 124 3.95 -8.75 -5.99
N GLN A 125 4.87 -8.00 -5.39
CA GLN A 125 5.32 -8.22 -4.02
C GLN A 125 4.88 -7.06 -3.15
N THR A 126 4.46 -7.36 -1.93
CA THR A 126 4.09 -6.39 -0.91
C THR A 126 4.93 -6.67 0.33
N PHE A 127 5.58 -5.64 0.83
CA PHE A 127 6.41 -5.72 2.03
C PHE A 127 5.65 -5.15 3.23
N ALA A 128 5.88 -5.73 4.40
CA ALA A 128 5.42 -5.17 5.66
C ALA A 128 6.55 -5.23 6.69
N ALA A 129 6.73 -4.13 7.39
CA ALA A 129 7.62 -4.05 8.54
C ALA A 129 6.80 -4.09 9.83
N ILE A 130 7.22 -4.89 10.78
CA ILE A 130 6.60 -5.00 12.09
C ILE A 130 7.56 -4.36 13.09
N ALA A 131 7.04 -3.42 13.88
CA ALA A 131 7.74 -2.70 14.92
C ALA A 131 7.06 -2.99 16.27
N PRO A 132 7.36 -4.12 16.93
CA PRO A 132 6.62 -4.57 18.12
C PRO A 132 6.68 -3.56 19.27
N LYS A 133 7.83 -2.94 19.51
CA LYS A 133 8.00 -1.94 20.58
C LYS A 133 7.18 -0.67 20.37
N GLN A 134 6.97 -0.26 19.10
CA GLN A 134 6.11 0.86 18.76
C GLN A 134 4.64 0.44 18.61
N GLY A 135 4.36 -0.85 18.63
CA GLY A 135 3.02 -1.39 18.40
C GLY A 135 2.48 -1.09 17.00
N LEU A 136 3.33 -1.12 15.98
CA LEU A 136 2.96 -0.75 14.61
C LEU A 136 3.27 -1.87 13.60
N ILE A 137 2.42 -1.97 12.59
CA ILE A 137 2.71 -2.67 11.34
C ILE A 137 2.65 -1.65 10.19
N LEU A 138 3.72 -1.58 9.44
CA LEU A 138 3.93 -0.63 8.35
C LEU A 138 3.91 -1.39 7.02
N VAL A 139 2.92 -1.13 6.17
CA VAL A 139 2.79 -1.83 4.88
C VAL A 139 3.19 -0.92 3.73
N ASN A 140 4.14 -1.38 2.91
CA ASN A 140 4.59 -0.66 1.71
C ASN A 140 3.56 -0.76 0.58
N SER A 141 2.47 -0.05 0.72
CA SER A 141 1.40 -0.01 -0.26
C SER A 141 0.64 1.31 -0.20
N ALA A 142 0.21 1.81 -1.36
CA ALA A 142 -0.79 2.89 -1.46
C ALA A 142 -2.22 2.35 -1.58
N SER A 143 -2.39 1.02 -1.66
CA SER A 143 -3.69 0.36 -1.80
C SER A 143 -4.07 -0.32 -0.50
N PRO A 144 -5.15 0.11 0.18
CA PRO A 144 -5.67 -0.57 1.37
C PRO A 144 -5.95 -2.04 1.11
N LYS A 145 -6.52 -2.39 -0.05
CA LYS A 145 -6.79 -3.78 -0.41
C LYS A 145 -5.54 -4.66 -0.41
N ARG A 146 -4.41 -4.17 -0.93
CA ARG A 146 -3.15 -4.92 -0.90
C ARG A 146 -2.61 -5.11 0.51
N ALA A 147 -2.75 -4.10 1.35
CA ALA A 147 -2.35 -4.20 2.75
C ALA A 147 -3.23 -5.20 3.50
N GLU A 148 -4.54 -5.14 3.29
CA GLU A 148 -5.53 -6.07 3.84
C GLU A 148 -5.29 -7.51 3.38
N ASP A 149 -4.96 -7.74 2.10
CA ASP A 149 -4.60 -9.06 1.58
C ASP A 149 -3.39 -9.65 2.33
N LEU A 150 -2.36 -8.83 2.60
CA LEU A 150 -1.20 -9.25 3.38
C LEU A 150 -1.56 -9.54 4.84
N LEU A 151 -2.24 -8.61 5.51
CA LEU A 151 -2.61 -8.75 6.92
C LEU A 151 -3.58 -9.91 7.15
N SER A 152 -4.53 -10.13 6.24
CA SER A 152 -5.45 -11.28 6.31
C SER A 152 -4.72 -12.61 6.16
N THR A 153 -3.75 -12.66 5.22
CA THR A 153 -2.92 -13.86 5.04
C THR A 153 -2.00 -14.10 6.23
N LEU A 154 -1.44 -13.03 6.80
CA LEU A 154 -0.65 -13.11 8.03
C LEU A 154 -1.50 -13.64 9.19
N ARG A 155 -2.71 -13.10 9.39
CA ARG A 155 -3.65 -13.59 10.42
C ARG A 155 -4.00 -15.05 10.25
N GLU A 156 -4.17 -15.52 9.01
CA GLU A 156 -4.47 -16.93 8.72
C GLU A 156 -3.37 -17.88 9.21
N VAL A 157 -2.08 -17.52 9.00
CA VAL A 157 -0.97 -18.40 9.36
C VAL A 157 -0.57 -18.32 10.83
N ILE A 158 -0.77 -17.18 11.51
CA ILE A 158 -0.45 -17.00 12.93
C ILE A 158 -1.66 -17.24 13.86
N GLY A 159 -2.85 -17.44 13.29
CA GLY A 159 -4.10 -17.66 14.02
C GLY A 159 -4.80 -16.39 14.53
N SER A 160 -4.08 -15.40 14.99
CA SER A 160 -4.63 -14.11 15.46
C SER A 160 -3.68 -12.97 15.18
N LEU A 161 -4.20 -11.88 14.65
CA LEU A 161 -3.45 -10.64 14.44
C LEU A 161 -4.32 -9.46 14.91
N PRO A 162 -4.10 -8.98 16.14
CA PRO A 162 -4.89 -7.90 16.72
C PRO A 162 -4.42 -6.55 16.17
N VAL A 163 -4.87 -6.19 14.97
CA VAL A 163 -4.52 -4.93 14.31
C VAL A 163 -5.75 -4.15 13.87
N ARG A 164 -5.62 -2.85 13.85
CA ARG A 164 -6.58 -1.91 13.26
C ARG A 164 -5.86 -0.88 12.39
N PRO A 165 -6.52 -0.31 11.37
CA PRO A 165 -5.99 0.88 10.71
C PRO A 165 -5.75 1.99 11.75
N LEU A 166 -4.66 2.73 11.57
CA LEU A 166 -4.38 3.87 12.43
C LEU A 166 -5.37 5.00 12.10
N ASN A 167 -5.92 5.61 13.13
CA ASN A 167 -6.79 6.78 13.04
C ASN A 167 -6.21 7.93 13.86
N VAL A 168 -6.54 9.16 13.46
CA VAL A 168 -6.14 10.40 14.13
C VAL A 168 -7.37 11.19 14.57
N LYS A 169 -7.20 12.04 15.59
CA LYS A 169 -8.31 12.80 16.18
C LYS A 169 -8.86 13.89 15.28
N THR A 170 -7.99 14.51 14.47
CA THR A 170 -8.40 15.56 13.53
C THR A 170 -8.36 15.02 12.12
N ALA A 171 -9.43 15.21 11.36
CA ALA A 171 -9.50 14.75 9.98
C ALA A 171 -8.34 15.31 9.15
N PRO A 172 -7.59 14.48 8.40
CA PRO A 172 -6.46 14.95 7.60
C PRO A 172 -6.84 16.05 6.61
N THR A 173 -8.04 15.99 6.02
CA THR A 173 -8.57 17.04 5.13
C THR A 173 -8.64 18.40 5.82
N ALA A 174 -9.07 18.44 7.07
CA ALA A 174 -9.18 19.70 7.82
C ALA A 174 -7.79 20.29 8.08
N VAL A 175 -6.84 19.46 8.53
CA VAL A 175 -5.48 19.90 8.82
C VAL A 175 -4.75 20.34 7.56
N MET A 176 -4.80 19.55 6.49
CA MET A 176 -4.17 19.90 5.21
C MET A 176 -4.77 21.18 4.60
N THR A 177 -6.09 21.37 4.72
CA THR A 177 -6.76 22.60 4.27
C THR A 177 -6.30 23.79 5.06
N GLU A 178 -6.20 23.66 6.38
CA GLU A 178 -5.68 24.74 7.25
C GLU A 178 -4.23 25.09 6.90
N TRP A 179 -3.37 24.11 6.68
CA TRP A 179 -1.95 24.37 6.32
C TRP A 179 -1.80 25.14 5.00
N VAL A 180 -2.63 24.79 4.00
CA VAL A 180 -2.58 25.52 2.71
C VAL A 180 -3.23 26.90 2.85
N THR A 181 -4.30 27.06 3.65
CA THR A 181 -4.98 28.33 3.85
C THR A 181 -4.14 29.30 4.66
N SER A 182 -3.56 28.84 5.77
CA SER A 182 -2.71 29.66 6.65
C SER A 182 -1.28 29.81 6.14
N GLN A 183 -0.91 29.05 5.10
CA GLN A 183 0.45 28.96 4.57
C GLN A 183 1.48 28.52 5.62
N LYS A 184 1.02 27.80 6.64
CA LYS A 184 1.85 27.34 7.73
C LYS A 184 1.47 25.91 8.11
N ALA A 185 2.38 24.96 7.90
CA ALA A 185 2.27 23.61 8.40
C ALA A 185 2.71 23.51 9.88
N ALA A 186 2.53 22.35 10.48
CA ALA A 186 3.07 22.03 11.80
C ALA A 186 4.61 22.10 11.79
N ASP A 187 5.21 22.19 12.97
CA ASP A 187 6.67 22.22 13.11
C ASP A 187 7.30 21.02 12.40
N ASN A 188 8.45 21.23 11.78
CA ASN A 188 9.18 20.26 10.96
C ASN A 188 8.51 19.79 9.67
N PHE A 189 7.29 20.27 9.35
CA PHE A 189 6.59 19.98 8.09
C PHE A 189 6.62 21.22 7.17
N PHE A 190 6.80 20.95 5.88
CA PHE A 190 6.82 21.99 4.85
C PHE A 190 5.87 21.59 3.72
N VAL A 191 4.99 22.52 3.34
CA VAL A 191 4.10 22.34 2.19
C VAL A 191 4.91 22.49 0.91
N LEU A 192 4.79 21.51 0.00
CA LEU A 192 5.43 21.52 -1.31
C LEU A 192 4.45 22.03 -2.39
N ASP A 193 4.68 21.65 -3.64
CA ASP A 193 4.09 22.24 -4.84
C ASP A 193 2.97 21.40 -5.49
N GLU A 194 2.42 20.41 -4.78
CA GLU A 194 1.31 19.61 -5.30
C GLU A 194 0.18 19.48 -4.29
N CYS A 195 -1.06 19.69 -4.75
CA CYS A 195 -2.25 19.36 -3.96
C CYS A 195 -3.41 18.88 -4.85
N GLU A 196 -4.35 18.16 -4.23
CA GLU A 196 -5.68 17.89 -4.79
C GLU A 196 -6.72 18.61 -3.91
N LEU A 197 -7.52 19.43 -4.55
CA LEU A 197 -8.65 20.15 -3.94
C LEU A 197 -9.94 19.51 -4.42
N ARG A 198 -10.85 19.24 -3.51
CA ARG A 198 -12.13 18.62 -3.83
C ARG A 198 -13.27 19.43 -3.22
N ASP A 199 -14.33 19.58 -3.97
CA ASP A 199 -15.58 20.13 -3.47
C ASP A 199 -16.20 19.19 -2.42
N THR A 200 -16.86 19.72 -1.42
CA THR A 200 -17.53 18.95 -0.37
C THR A 200 -18.84 18.29 -0.82
N HIS A 201 -19.40 18.72 -1.97
CA HIS A 201 -20.58 18.10 -2.56
C HIS A 201 -20.23 16.80 -3.30
N GLU A 202 -21.15 15.82 -3.29
CA GLU A 202 -20.91 14.47 -3.80
C GLU A 202 -20.47 14.43 -5.29
N ASP A 203 -21.03 15.31 -6.11
CA ASP A 203 -20.66 15.48 -7.53
C ASP A 203 -19.72 16.67 -7.78
N GLY A 204 -19.05 17.16 -6.75
CA GLY A 204 -18.24 18.36 -6.80
C GLY A 204 -16.97 18.24 -7.60
N GLY A 205 -16.51 19.34 -8.15
CA GLY A 205 -15.32 19.42 -8.99
C GLY A 205 -14.03 19.09 -8.25
N ILE A 206 -13.10 18.45 -8.95
CA ILE A 206 -11.75 18.13 -8.46
C ILE A 206 -10.74 19.01 -9.20
N VAL A 207 -9.85 19.67 -8.44
CA VAL A 207 -8.72 20.44 -8.96
C VAL A 207 -7.43 19.77 -8.53
N ARG A 208 -6.56 19.45 -9.46
CA ARG A 208 -5.24 18.86 -9.20
C ARG A 208 -4.16 19.83 -9.63
N CYS A 209 -3.41 20.30 -8.67
CA CYS A 209 -2.29 21.22 -8.87
C CYS A 209 -0.98 20.45 -8.77
N LYS A 210 -0.08 20.68 -9.70
CA LYS A 210 1.26 20.10 -9.70
C LYS A 210 2.26 21.15 -10.16
N ARG A 211 3.39 21.23 -9.45
CA ARG A 211 4.42 22.23 -9.68
C ARG A 211 3.85 23.65 -9.66
N GLN A 212 2.95 23.88 -8.70
CA GLN A 212 2.22 25.11 -8.52
C GLN A 212 2.57 25.72 -7.17
N ASP A 213 2.74 27.02 -7.12
CA ASP A 213 2.81 27.73 -5.86
C ASP A 213 1.44 27.67 -5.16
N LEU A 214 1.37 26.92 -4.06
CA LEU A 214 0.13 26.74 -3.31
C LEU A 214 -0.28 27.97 -2.48
N THR A 215 0.58 29.01 -2.43
CA THR A 215 0.26 30.29 -1.80
C THR A 215 -0.47 31.24 -2.75
N SER A 216 -0.56 30.91 -4.05
CA SER A 216 -1.15 31.76 -5.09
C SER A 216 -2.63 32.03 -4.87
N ASP A 217 -3.10 33.19 -5.35
CA ASP A 217 -4.51 33.61 -5.27
C ASP A 217 -5.48 32.61 -5.88
N GLU A 218 -5.07 31.89 -6.91
CA GLU A 218 -5.87 30.85 -7.57
C GLU A 218 -6.23 29.72 -6.61
N ILE A 219 -5.25 29.27 -5.82
CA ILE A 219 -5.46 28.22 -4.82
C ILE A 219 -6.33 28.74 -3.68
N GLN A 220 -6.04 29.94 -3.20
CA GLN A 220 -6.82 30.59 -2.13
C GLN A 220 -8.27 30.83 -2.55
N LEU A 221 -8.53 31.13 -3.83
CA LEU A 221 -9.89 31.26 -4.36
C LEU A 221 -10.64 29.93 -4.30
N HIS A 222 -10.01 28.81 -4.65
CA HIS A 222 -10.63 27.49 -4.53
C HIS A 222 -10.97 27.14 -3.08
N LEU A 223 -10.10 27.45 -2.14
CA LEU A 223 -10.34 27.22 -0.70
C LEU A 223 -11.47 28.11 -0.18
N SER A 224 -11.48 29.39 -0.56
CA SER A 224 -12.54 30.34 -0.15
C SER A 224 -13.93 29.98 -0.71
N THR A 225 -13.99 29.25 -1.82
CA THR A 225 -15.23 28.71 -2.40
C THR A 225 -15.68 27.38 -1.79
N GLY A 226 -15.01 26.90 -0.74
CA GLY A 226 -15.42 25.74 0.03
C GLY A 226 -14.80 24.40 -0.38
N LYS A 227 -13.80 24.40 -1.28
CA LYS A 227 -13.04 23.18 -1.55
C LYS A 227 -12.11 22.87 -0.38
N VAL A 228 -11.88 21.58 -0.14
CA VAL A 228 -10.97 21.06 0.88
C VAL A 228 -9.81 20.33 0.23
N VAL A 229 -8.68 20.34 0.89
CA VAL A 229 -7.49 19.60 0.44
C VAL A 229 -7.62 18.12 0.78
N THR A 230 -7.61 17.27 -0.22
CA THR A 230 -7.71 15.81 -0.08
C THR A 230 -6.40 15.10 -0.30
N GLN A 231 -5.42 15.76 -0.93
CA GLN A 231 -4.04 15.29 -1.02
C GLN A 231 -3.11 16.49 -0.96
N LEU A 232 -2.01 16.35 -0.24
CA LEU A 232 -1.01 17.41 -0.08
C LEU A 232 0.40 16.83 -0.14
N SER A 233 1.25 17.45 -0.95
CA SER A 233 2.68 17.14 -1.01
C SER A 233 3.40 17.87 0.11
N LEU A 234 4.17 17.14 0.89
CA LEU A 234 4.83 17.59 2.10
C LEU A 234 6.29 17.14 2.13
N ALA A 235 7.13 17.93 2.77
CA ALA A 235 8.42 17.49 3.27
C ALA A 235 8.39 17.46 4.80
N TRP A 236 9.13 16.55 5.38
CA TRP A 236 9.36 16.47 6.82
C TRP A 236 10.86 16.57 7.08
N GLN A 237 11.26 17.61 7.82
CA GLN A 237 12.65 17.99 7.99
C GLN A 237 13.37 17.99 6.61
N ASP A 238 14.67 17.74 6.60
CA ASP A 238 15.42 17.47 5.37
C ASP A 238 15.64 15.96 5.15
N LYS A 239 14.67 15.14 5.62
CA LYS A 239 14.77 13.69 5.62
C LYS A 239 13.82 13.00 4.65
N LEU A 240 12.58 13.47 4.56
CA LEU A 240 11.51 12.83 3.78
C LEU A 240 10.73 13.83 2.93
N SER A 241 10.32 13.39 1.73
CA SER A 241 9.23 14.03 0.99
C SER A 241 8.17 13.00 0.60
N PHE A 242 6.89 13.39 0.62
CA PHE A 242 5.77 12.48 0.42
C PHE A 242 4.48 13.22 0.07
N VAL A 243 3.46 12.47 -0.30
CA VAL A 243 2.08 12.97 -0.43
C VAL A 243 1.22 12.30 0.62
N LEU A 244 0.58 13.09 1.45
CA LEU A 244 -0.44 12.61 2.39
C LEU A 244 -1.82 12.73 1.75
N ASP A 245 -2.67 11.70 1.93
CA ASP A 245 -4.07 11.77 1.50
C ASP A 245 -5.05 11.83 2.68
N ASP A 246 -6.32 12.01 2.34
CA ASP A 246 -7.44 12.10 3.27
C ASP A 246 -7.69 10.83 4.11
N LYS A 247 -7.08 9.70 3.71
CA LYS A 247 -7.16 8.40 4.38
C LYS A 247 -5.90 8.02 5.14
N LEU A 248 -5.02 8.98 5.41
CA LEU A 248 -3.73 8.76 6.08
C LEU A 248 -2.77 7.86 5.28
N VAL A 249 -2.95 7.71 3.98
CA VAL A 249 -1.98 7.01 3.15
C VAL A 249 -0.84 7.95 2.81
N VAL A 250 0.37 7.58 3.17
CA VAL A 250 1.58 8.27 2.73
C VAL A 250 1.99 7.67 1.39
N LYS A 251 1.98 8.48 0.35
CA LYS A 251 2.25 8.07 -1.04
C LYS A 251 3.51 8.73 -1.56
N ARG A 252 4.15 8.11 -2.55
CA ARG A 252 5.34 8.65 -3.22
C ARG A 252 6.42 9.09 -2.23
N LEU A 253 6.58 8.28 -1.18
CA LEU A 253 7.56 8.53 -0.13
C LEU A 253 8.97 8.45 -0.73
N LYS A 254 9.74 9.47 -0.50
CA LYS A 254 11.14 9.59 -0.92
C LYS A 254 11.98 9.95 0.28
N PHE A 255 13.05 9.22 0.47
CA PHE A 255 14.11 9.54 1.43
C PHE A 255 15.12 10.43 0.74
N GLU A 256 15.59 11.47 1.41
CA GLU A 256 16.58 12.38 0.86
C GLU A 256 17.96 11.71 0.70
N GLU A 257 18.77 12.21 -0.22
CA GLU A 257 20.04 11.59 -0.60
C GLU A 257 20.95 11.35 0.58
N LEU A 258 21.03 12.27 1.52
CA LEU A 258 21.87 12.15 2.70
C LEU A 258 21.60 10.87 3.51
N LEU A 259 20.31 10.48 3.66
CA LEU A 259 19.94 9.24 4.33
C LEU A 259 20.29 8.00 3.50
N GLN A 260 20.20 8.11 2.18
CA GLN A 260 20.53 7.02 1.28
C GLN A 260 22.04 6.77 1.28
N ASP A 261 22.84 7.83 1.20
CA ASP A 261 24.31 7.78 1.27
C ASP A 261 24.77 7.19 2.61
N GLN A 262 24.17 7.62 3.73
CA GLN A 262 24.47 7.04 5.05
C GLN A 262 24.19 5.54 5.08
N ALA A 263 23.06 5.08 4.53
CA ALA A 263 22.75 3.66 4.49
C ALA A 263 23.71 2.86 3.60
N GLU A 264 24.25 3.46 2.53
CA GLU A 264 25.26 2.84 1.67
C GLU A 264 26.60 2.72 2.41
N GLU A 265 27.00 3.75 3.14
CA GLU A 265 28.22 3.72 3.96
C GLU A 265 28.12 2.67 5.08
N ASP A 266 27.01 2.65 5.82
CA ASP A 266 26.80 1.72 6.94
C ASP A 266 26.67 0.25 6.48
N GLY A 267 26.12 0.03 5.28
CA GLY A 267 25.88 -1.30 4.72
C GLY A 267 27.11 -2.00 4.15
N GLY A 268 28.20 -1.25 3.92
CA GLY A 268 29.44 -1.77 3.34
C GLY A 268 29.27 -2.25 1.89
N GLU A 269 30.15 -3.16 1.45
CA GLU A 269 30.21 -3.62 0.06
C GLU A 269 29.19 -4.75 -0.27
N GLU A 270 28.67 -5.43 0.74
CA GLU A 270 27.77 -6.57 0.52
C GLU A 270 26.31 -6.11 0.32
N ALA A 271 25.67 -6.61 -0.73
CA ALA A 271 24.28 -6.25 -1.08
C ALA A 271 23.29 -6.52 0.07
N LEU A 272 23.47 -7.58 0.84
CA LEU A 272 22.61 -7.89 1.99
C LEU A 272 22.82 -6.88 3.13
N GLY A 273 24.09 -6.50 3.40
CA GLY A 273 24.41 -5.47 4.38
C GLY A 273 23.81 -4.11 4.02
N GLN A 274 23.88 -3.71 2.74
CA GLN A 274 23.24 -2.48 2.25
C GLN A 274 21.70 -2.51 2.39
N LEU A 275 21.08 -3.67 2.14
CA LEU A 275 19.63 -3.84 2.33
C LEU A 275 19.24 -3.75 3.80
N ASP A 276 20.02 -4.36 4.69
CA ASP A 276 19.82 -4.32 6.15
C ASP A 276 19.98 -2.90 6.68
N ALA A 277 21.08 -2.21 6.34
CA ALA A 277 21.34 -0.84 6.74
C ALA A 277 20.23 0.12 6.26
N SER A 278 19.81 -0.01 5.00
CA SER A 278 18.69 0.78 4.45
C SER A 278 17.39 0.51 5.19
N PHE A 279 17.10 -0.74 5.53
CA PHE A 279 15.90 -1.10 6.27
C PHE A 279 15.94 -0.55 7.69
N THR A 280 17.06 -0.71 8.39
CA THR A 280 17.25 -0.20 9.75
C THR A 280 17.08 1.31 9.80
N LEU A 281 17.78 2.04 8.94
CA LEU A 281 17.72 3.50 8.90
C LEU A 281 16.31 4.00 8.54
N MET A 282 15.64 3.33 7.61
CA MET A 282 14.24 3.61 7.27
C MET A 282 13.33 3.46 8.50
N MET A 283 13.46 2.37 9.25
CA MET A 283 12.63 2.12 10.43
C MET A 283 12.91 3.10 11.56
N LEU A 284 14.16 3.47 11.78
CA LEU A 284 14.53 4.52 12.74
C LEU A 284 13.93 5.87 12.34
N THR A 285 14.01 6.22 11.05
CA THR A 285 13.41 7.44 10.52
C THR A 285 11.88 7.44 10.70
N PHE A 286 11.21 6.33 10.47
CA PHE A 286 9.77 6.20 10.74
C PHE A 286 9.44 6.31 12.23
N GLY A 287 10.33 5.84 13.11
CA GLY A 287 10.19 5.99 14.56
C GLY A 287 10.17 7.44 15.03
N GLU A 288 10.84 8.35 14.31
CA GLU A 288 10.81 9.80 14.55
C GLU A 288 9.64 10.48 13.80
N PHE A 289 9.45 10.16 12.53
CA PHE A 289 8.48 10.78 11.64
C PHE A 289 7.03 10.54 12.05
N LEU A 290 6.66 9.28 12.34
CA LEU A 290 5.26 8.92 12.56
C LEU A 290 4.65 9.58 13.80
N PRO A 291 5.33 9.64 14.97
CA PRO A 291 4.80 10.38 16.11
C PRO A 291 4.54 11.85 15.79
N GLU A 292 5.47 12.53 15.12
CA GLU A 292 5.31 13.94 14.74
C GLU A 292 4.15 14.13 13.75
N LEU A 293 4.00 13.21 12.77
CA LEU A 293 2.87 13.24 11.84
C LEU A 293 1.53 13.07 12.57
N PHE A 294 1.45 12.14 13.52
CA PHE A 294 0.22 11.93 14.29
C PHE A 294 -0.09 13.13 15.18
N ASP A 295 0.90 13.71 15.84
CA ASP A 295 0.73 14.90 16.67
C ASP A 295 0.27 16.10 15.84
N ALA A 296 0.82 16.28 14.65
CA ALA A 296 0.39 17.30 13.69
C ALA A 296 -1.07 17.14 13.25
N LEU A 297 -1.61 15.93 13.34
CA LEU A 297 -3.00 15.58 13.04
C LEU A 297 -3.88 15.47 14.31
N GLY A 298 -3.45 16.10 15.40
CA GLY A 298 -4.19 16.14 16.67
C GLY A 298 -3.98 14.93 17.59
N GLY A 299 -3.04 14.07 17.25
CA GLY A 299 -2.73 12.84 17.97
C GLY A 299 -3.51 11.63 17.48
N GLU A 300 -3.04 10.45 17.88
CA GLU A 300 -3.71 9.19 17.54
C GLU A 300 -5.07 9.09 18.24
N ASP A 301 -6.10 8.69 17.51
CA ASP A 301 -7.41 8.34 18.05
C ASP A 301 -7.39 6.87 18.52
N ILE A 302 -7.30 6.70 19.83
CA ILE A 302 -7.33 5.37 20.47
C ILE A 302 -8.74 5.17 21.03
N PRO A 303 -9.55 4.26 20.44
CA PRO A 303 -10.88 3.97 20.97
C PRO A 303 -10.81 3.53 22.44
N GLN A 304 -11.58 4.17 23.29
CA GLN A 304 -11.70 3.77 24.69
C GLN A 304 -12.54 2.47 24.74
N GLY A 305 -11.93 1.38 25.16
CA GLY A 305 -12.64 0.15 25.54
C GLY A 305 -12.52 -1.01 24.52
N ILE A 306 -11.30 -1.39 24.20
CA ILE A 306 -11.01 -2.74 23.71
C ILE A 306 -9.99 -3.38 24.64
#